data_6e330c241cf5cef9c2ab89eb82e3c60c
#
_entry.id   6e330c241cf5cef9c2ab89eb82e3c60c
#
_cell.length_a   1.000
_cell.length_b   1.000
_cell.length_c   1.000
_cell.angle_alpha   90.00
_cell.angle_beta   90.00
_cell.angle_gamma   90.00
#
_symmetry.space_group_name_H-M   'P 1'
#
loop_
_entity.id
_entity.type
_entity.pdbx_description
1 polymer ?
#
loop_
_entity_poly.entity_id
_entity_poly.type
_entity_poly.pdbx_seq_one_letter_code
_entity_poly.pdbx_strand_id
1 'polypeptide(L)'
;WIVLLLLLVGFFILDPLGIPVSAIAAAGAAVLFVVAKRGHAINTGKVVRGAPWQIVIFSLGMYLVVYGLRNAGLTEYLSGVLNLLEDKGLWAATFGTGFLTAFLSSVMNNMPTVLIGALSIEGSTATGVVKEAMVYANVIGCDLGPKITP
;
A
#
# COMPACT_ATOMS: atom_id res chain seq x y z
N TRP A 1 -12.51 4.78 23.25
CA TRP A 1 -13.04 3.53 22.73
C TRP A 1 -14.16 3.76 21.72
N ILE A 2 -15.17 4.61 22.00
CA ILE A 2 -16.31 4.90 21.10
C ILE A 2 -15.82 5.39 19.73
N VAL A 3 -14.87 6.33 19.68
CA VAL A 3 -14.34 6.86 18.42
C VAL A 3 -13.60 5.78 17.61
N LEU A 4 -12.85 4.90 18.29
CA LEU A 4 -12.16 3.80 17.62
C LEU A 4 -13.16 2.80 17.03
N LEU A 5 -14.23 2.52 17.74
CA LEU A 5 -15.29 1.64 17.28
C LEU A 5 -16.05 2.25 16.09
N LEU A 6 -16.33 3.55 16.15
CA LEU A 6 -16.94 4.28 15.04
C LEU A 6 -16.03 4.35 13.81
N LEU A 7 -14.70 4.46 14.00
CA LEU A 7 -13.74 4.38 12.90
C LEU A 7 -13.75 3.00 12.23
N LEU A 8 -13.74 1.93 13.06
CA LEU A 8 -13.79 0.57 12.54
C LEU A 8 -15.05 0.33 11.71
N VAL A 9 -16.22 0.71 12.24
CA VAL A 9 -17.49 0.62 11.53
C VAL A 9 -17.48 1.50 10.28
N GLY A 10 -16.91 2.71 10.39
CA GLY A 10 -16.77 3.65 9.27
C GLY A 10 -15.96 3.06 8.11
N PHE A 11 -14.88 2.36 8.39
CA PHE A 11 -14.08 1.71 7.33
C PHE A 11 -14.89 0.68 6.54
N PHE A 12 -15.72 -0.13 7.20
CA PHE A 12 -16.54 -1.13 6.53
C PHE A 12 -17.72 -0.54 5.75
N ILE A 13 -18.32 0.55 6.23
CA ILE A 13 -19.53 1.14 5.64
C ILE A 13 -19.19 2.17 4.56
N LEU A 14 -18.17 3.00 4.79
CA LEU A 14 -17.87 4.16 3.93
C LEU A 14 -16.90 3.82 2.79
N ASP A 15 -16.07 2.80 2.93
CA ASP A 15 -15.16 2.35 1.87
C ASP A 15 -15.91 1.91 0.60
N PRO A 16 -16.98 1.09 0.66
CA PRO A 16 -17.78 0.74 -0.51
C PRO A 16 -18.52 1.93 -1.15
N LEU A 17 -18.70 3.03 -0.41
CA LEU A 17 -19.30 4.28 -0.90
C LEU A 17 -18.29 5.19 -1.63
N GLY A 18 -17.02 4.74 -1.78
CA GLY A 18 -15.96 5.48 -2.46
C GLY A 18 -15.31 6.56 -1.61
N ILE A 19 -15.55 6.58 -0.29
CA ILE A 19 -14.87 7.51 0.61
C ILE A 19 -13.53 6.88 1.00
N PRO A 20 -12.40 7.55 0.69
CA PRO A 20 -11.09 6.98 0.95
C PRO A 20 -10.86 6.78 2.46
N VAL A 21 -10.28 5.63 2.83
CA VAL A 21 -9.94 5.26 4.22
C VAL A 21 -9.16 6.36 4.94
N SER A 22 -8.29 7.08 4.21
CA SER A 22 -7.53 8.21 4.72
C SER A 22 -8.40 9.37 5.22
N ALA A 23 -9.51 9.66 4.53
CA ALA A 23 -10.44 10.71 4.95
C ALA A 23 -11.18 10.32 6.24
N ILE A 24 -11.59 9.06 6.36
CA ILE A 24 -12.25 8.52 7.55
C ILE A 24 -11.28 8.57 8.74
N ALA A 25 -10.03 8.13 8.53
CA ALA A 25 -8.98 8.16 9.54
C ALA A 25 -8.66 9.60 9.98
N ALA A 26 -8.55 10.54 9.04
CA ALA A 26 -8.32 11.95 9.33
C ALA A 26 -9.46 12.58 10.15
N ALA A 27 -10.73 12.27 9.80
CA ALA A 27 -11.89 12.73 10.55
C ALA A 27 -11.88 12.21 11.99
N GLY A 28 -11.60 10.91 12.17
CA GLY A 28 -11.49 10.31 13.51
C GLY A 28 -10.35 10.90 14.34
N ALA A 29 -9.19 11.11 13.73
CA ALA A 29 -8.05 11.77 14.37
C ALA A 29 -8.40 13.21 14.79
N ALA A 30 -9.11 13.96 13.94
CA ALA A 30 -9.56 15.31 14.25
C ALA A 30 -10.54 15.34 15.44
N VAL A 31 -11.50 14.40 15.47
CA VAL A 31 -12.43 14.27 16.59
C VAL A 31 -11.68 13.96 17.89
N LEU A 32 -10.77 12.99 17.87
CA LEU A 32 -9.95 12.64 19.04
C LEU A 32 -9.11 13.84 19.51
N PHE A 33 -8.52 14.59 18.58
CA PHE A 33 -7.73 15.77 18.88
C PHE A 33 -8.56 16.86 19.56
N VAL A 34 -9.77 17.12 19.05
CA VAL A 34 -10.69 18.12 19.63
C VAL A 34 -11.15 17.70 21.03
N VAL A 35 -11.50 16.42 21.20
CA VAL A 35 -11.91 15.87 22.52
C VAL A 35 -10.76 15.96 23.52
N ALA A 36 -9.54 15.56 23.10
CA ALA A 36 -8.34 15.63 23.95
C ALA A 36 -8.00 17.07 24.35
N LYS A 37 -8.16 18.03 23.44
CA LYS A 37 -7.94 19.46 23.71
C LYS A 37 -8.93 20.02 24.72
N ARG A 38 -10.21 19.62 24.64
CA ARG A 38 -11.26 20.07 25.59
C ARG A 38 -11.11 19.45 26.97
N GLY A 39 -10.63 18.21 27.05
CA GLY A 39 -10.51 17.48 28.31
C GLY A 39 -9.33 17.90 29.19
N HIS A 40 -8.42 18.75 28.71
CA HIS A 40 -7.17 19.21 29.39
C HIS A 40 -6.30 18.07 29.96
N ALA A 41 -6.67 16.82 29.73
CA ALA A 41 -5.95 15.63 30.22
C ALA A 41 -4.66 15.33 29.44
N ILE A 42 -4.58 15.81 28.19
CA ILE A 42 -3.48 15.50 27.28
C ILE A 42 -2.92 16.80 26.69
N ASN A 43 -1.61 16.93 26.72
CA ASN A 43 -0.94 18.05 26.06
C ASN A 43 -0.88 17.79 24.54
N THR A 44 -1.84 18.36 23.81
CA THR A 44 -1.95 18.21 22.35
C THR A 44 -0.71 18.70 21.59
N GLY A 45 0.02 19.69 22.13
CA GLY A 45 1.28 20.14 21.55
C GLY A 45 2.37 19.07 21.62
N LYS A 46 2.44 18.29 22.70
CA LYS A 46 3.35 17.13 22.81
C LYS A 46 2.97 16.02 21.85
N VAL A 47 1.66 15.77 21.64
CA VAL A 47 1.18 14.75 20.69
C VAL A 47 1.60 15.10 19.28
N VAL A 48 1.38 16.32 18.82
CA VAL A 48 1.76 16.77 17.47
C VAL A 48 3.29 16.75 17.28
N ARG A 49 4.06 17.21 18.28
CA ARG A 49 5.52 17.18 18.19
C ARG A 49 6.11 15.76 18.27
N GLY A 50 5.43 14.88 19.03
CA GLY A 50 5.82 13.47 19.18
C GLY A 50 5.31 12.57 18.04
N ALA A 51 4.54 13.10 17.09
CA ALA A 51 4.11 12.35 15.93
C ALA A 51 5.33 11.98 15.07
N PRO A 52 5.33 10.78 14.47
CA PRO A 52 6.49 10.28 13.72
C PRO A 52 6.59 10.95 12.33
N TRP A 53 6.88 12.24 12.30
CA TRP A 53 7.04 13.04 11.06
C TRP A 53 8.07 12.48 10.11
N GLN A 54 9.06 11.78 10.65
CA GLN A 54 10.09 11.09 9.86
C GLN A 54 9.47 10.06 8.92
N ILE A 55 8.41 9.35 9.35
CA ILE A 55 7.69 8.39 8.49
C ILE A 55 6.99 9.12 7.35
N VAL A 56 6.41 10.28 7.60
CA VAL A 56 5.76 11.09 6.54
C VAL A 56 6.77 11.53 5.50
N ILE A 57 7.91 12.08 5.94
CA ILE A 57 9.00 12.52 5.05
C ILE A 57 9.57 11.33 4.27
N PHE A 58 9.81 10.20 4.95
CA PHE A 58 10.26 8.96 4.32
C PHE A 58 9.29 8.48 3.25
N SER A 59 7.98 8.45 3.56
CA SER A 59 6.95 8.02 2.61
C SER A 59 6.90 8.90 1.37
N LEU A 60 6.98 10.23 1.55
CA LEU A 60 7.04 11.16 0.42
C LEU A 60 8.27 10.92 -0.46
N GLY A 61 9.44 10.77 0.17
CA GLY A 61 10.67 10.44 -0.56
C GLY A 61 10.56 9.12 -1.33
N MET A 62 9.96 8.11 -0.71
CA MET A 62 9.73 6.82 -1.34
C MET A 62 8.80 6.94 -2.56
N TYR A 63 7.70 7.71 -2.47
CA TYR A 63 6.83 7.95 -3.63
C TYR A 63 7.58 8.62 -4.79
N LEU A 64 8.46 9.57 -4.49
CA LEU A 64 9.28 10.21 -5.51
C LEU A 64 10.23 9.22 -6.19
N VAL A 65 10.84 8.31 -5.43
CA VAL A 65 11.71 7.26 -5.97
C VAL A 65 10.91 6.31 -6.86
N VAL A 66 9.74 5.84 -6.41
CA VAL A 66 8.85 4.97 -7.22
C VAL A 66 8.45 5.65 -8.52
N TYR A 67 8.11 6.94 -8.46
CA TYR A 67 7.77 7.72 -9.64
C TYR A 67 8.96 7.89 -10.59
N GLY A 68 10.15 8.11 -10.05
CA GLY A 68 11.39 8.15 -10.82
C GLY A 68 11.69 6.83 -11.53
N LEU A 69 11.55 5.70 -10.83
CA LEU A 69 11.72 4.35 -11.40
C LEU A 69 10.69 4.03 -12.49
N ARG A 70 9.45 4.48 -12.30
CA ARG A 70 8.42 4.38 -13.32
C ARG A 70 8.83 5.15 -14.59
N ASN A 71 9.27 6.39 -14.45
CA ASN A 71 9.70 7.21 -15.59
C ASN A 71 10.96 6.66 -16.26
N ALA A 72 11.79 5.91 -15.52
CA ALA A 72 12.94 5.21 -16.07
C ALA A 72 12.59 3.89 -16.80
N GLY A 73 11.29 3.54 -16.90
CA GLY A 73 10.82 2.37 -17.65
C GLY A 73 10.79 1.06 -16.85
N LEU A 74 11.06 1.07 -15.54
CA LEU A 74 11.06 -0.16 -14.73
C LEU A 74 9.69 -0.83 -14.73
N THR A 75 8.62 -0.08 -14.63
CA THR A 75 7.25 -0.62 -14.65
C THR A 75 6.89 -1.24 -16.00
N GLU A 76 7.36 -0.68 -17.11
CA GLU A 76 7.16 -1.21 -18.46
C GLU A 76 7.91 -2.53 -18.62
N TYR A 77 9.16 -2.59 -18.17
CA TYR A 77 9.93 -3.83 -18.18
C TYR A 77 9.25 -4.94 -17.37
N LEU A 78 8.80 -4.61 -16.15
CA LEU A 78 8.09 -5.57 -15.31
C LEU A 78 6.75 -5.98 -15.90
N SER A 79 5.99 -5.07 -16.53
CA SER A 79 4.76 -5.40 -17.25
C SER A 79 5.02 -6.41 -18.36
N GLY A 80 6.14 -6.28 -19.10
CA GLY A 80 6.56 -7.26 -20.09
C GLY A 80 6.81 -8.65 -19.49
N VAL A 81 7.46 -8.72 -18.33
CA VAL A 81 7.66 -9.98 -17.60
C VAL A 81 6.34 -10.57 -17.15
N LEU A 82 5.43 -9.74 -16.63
CA LEU A 82 4.10 -10.17 -16.18
C LEU A 82 3.25 -10.72 -17.32
N ASN A 83 3.32 -10.10 -18.51
CA ASN A 83 2.64 -10.59 -19.72
C ASN A 83 3.13 -11.97 -20.11
N LEU A 84 4.45 -12.23 -20.06
CA LEU A 84 5.01 -13.56 -20.33
C LEU A 84 4.52 -14.63 -19.33
N LEU A 85 4.24 -14.24 -18.08
CA LEU A 85 3.68 -15.13 -17.08
C LEU A 85 2.18 -15.38 -17.32
N GLU A 86 1.45 -14.35 -17.75
CA GLU A 86 0.04 -14.41 -18.10
C GLU A 86 -0.20 -15.38 -19.27
N ASP A 87 0.62 -15.31 -20.30
CA ASP A 87 0.56 -16.21 -21.48
C ASP A 87 0.65 -17.69 -21.09
N LYS A 88 1.26 -18.01 -19.95
CA LYS A 88 1.37 -19.37 -19.40
C LYS A 88 0.18 -19.79 -18.53
N GLY A 89 -0.81 -18.92 -18.38
CA GLY A 89 -2.05 -19.15 -17.66
C GLY A 89 -2.08 -18.65 -16.21
N LEU A 90 -3.25 -18.77 -15.60
CA LEU A 90 -3.57 -18.23 -14.27
C LEU A 90 -2.56 -18.60 -13.18
N TRP A 91 -2.17 -19.87 -13.10
CA TRP A 91 -1.25 -20.33 -12.06
C TRP A 91 0.15 -19.73 -12.21
N ALA A 92 0.66 -19.66 -13.43
CA ALA A 92 1.97 -19.06 -13.72
C ALA A 92 1.95 -17.55 -13.44
N ALA A 93 0.89 -16.86 -13.82
CA ALA A 93 0.70 -15.45 -13.54
C ALA A 93 0.65 -15.18 -12.02
N THR A 94 -0.13 -15.95 -11.27
CA THR A 94 -0.31 -15.76 -9.83
C THR A 94 0.98 -16.05 -9.06
N PHE A 95 1.52 -17.27 -9.19
CA PHE A 95 2.73 -17.65 -8.46
C PHE A 95 3.94 -16.87 -8.93
N GLY A 96 4.07 -16.66 -10.27
CA GLY A 96 5.17 -15.89 -10.82
C GLY A 96 5.19 -14.44 -10.32
N THR A 97 4.04 -13.78 -10.28
CA THR A 97 3.91 -12.43 -9.69
C THR A 97 4.28 -12.44 -8.21
N GLY A 98 3.75 -13.40 -7.43
CA GLY A 98 4.04 -13.51 -6.00
C GLY A 98 5.52 -13.70 -5.70
N PHE A 99 6.20 -14.61 -6.41
CA PHE A 99 7.64 -14.82 -6.23
C PHE A 99 8.47 -13.64 -6.71
N LEU A 100 8.13 -13.03 -7.85
CA LEU A 100 8.81 -11.85 -8.36
C LEU A 100 8.75 -10.69 -7.36
N THR A 101 7.56 -10.41 -6.85
CA THR A 101 7.36 -9.31 -5.90
C THR A 101 7.93 -9.62 -4.53
N ALA A 102 7.94 -10.87 -4.07
CA ALA A 102 8.63 -11.28 -2.86
C ALA A 102 10.15 -11.05 -2.96
N PHE A 103 10.75 -11.43 -4.08
CA PHE A 103 12.16 -11.18 -4.34
C PHE A 103 12.48 -9.68 -4.38
N LEU A 104 11.72 -8.90 -5.15
CA LEU A 104 11.90 -7.44 -5.22
C LEU A 104 11.71 -6.77 -3.86
N SER A 105 10.74 -7.21 -3.08
CA SER A 105 10.47 -6.68 -1.74
C SER A 105 11.58 -6.99 -0.74
N SER A 106 12.27 -8.11 -0.91
CA SER A 106 13.47 -8.43 -0.11
C SER A 106 14.62 -7.47 -0.36
N VAL A 107 14.70 -6.90 -1.59
CA VAL A 107 15.77 -5.98 -1.98
C VAL A 107 15.39 -4.51 -1.75
N MET A 108 14.16 -4.13 -2.13
CA MET A 108 13.71 -2.74 -2.18
C MET A 108 12.86 -2.29 -0.99
N ASN A 109 12.47 -3.18 -0.10
CA ASN A 109 11.43 -2.97 0.89
C ASN A 109 9.99 -3.13 0.31
N ASN A 110 9.05 -3.44 1.21
CA ASN A 110 7.66 -3.75 0.92
C ASN A 110 6.91 -2.60 0.19
N MET A 111 6.92 -1.39 0.77
CA MET A 111 6.11 -0.26 0.29
C MET A 111 6.41 0.15 -1.17
N PRO A 112 7.66 0.41 -1.57
CA PRO A 112 7.96 0.73 -2.96
C PRO A 112 7.64 -0.43 -3.91
N THR A 113 7.87 -1.68 -3.47
CA THR A 113 7.65 -2.84 -4.33
C THR A 113 6.18 -3.07 -4.62
N VAL A 114 5.30 -2.94 -3.63
CA VAL A 114 3.85 -3.11 -3.84
C VAL A 114 3.31 -2.08 -4.82
N LEU A 115 3.82 -0.85 -4.78
CA LEU A 115 3.41 0.21 -5.71
C LEU A 115 3.93 -0.03 -7.13
N ILE A 116 5.20 -0.41 -7.27
CA ILE A 116 5.80 -0.75 -8.57
C ILE A 116 5.08 -1.95 -9.16
N GLY A 117 4.83 -3.00 -8.37
CA GLY A 117 4.09 -4.18 -8.79
C GLY A 117 2.66 -3.84 -9.25
N ALA A 118 1.94 -3.02 -8.48
CA ALA A 118 0.60 -2.60 -8.85
C ALA A 118 0.57 -1.80 -10.17
N LEU A 119 1.50 -0.84 -10.34
CA LEU A 119 1.63 -0.07 -11.58
C LEU A 119 2.01 -0.96 -12.78
N SER A 120 2.84 -1.99 -12.55
CA SER A 120 3.23 -2.92 -13.60
C SER A 120 2.10 -3.86 -14.00
N ILE A 121 1.27 -4.31 -13.04
CA ILE A 121 0.05 -5.08 -13.31
C ILE A 121 -0.97 -4.21 -14.06
N GLU A 122 -1.10 -2.94 -13.70
CA GLU A 122 -1.98 -2.00 -14.39
C GLU A 122 -1.56 -1.80 -15.86
N GLY A 123 -0.25 -1.75 -16.12
CA GLY A 123 0.31 -1.65 -17.46
C GLY A 123 0.39 -2.97 -18.24
N SER A 124 0.04 -4.11 -17.63
CA SER A 124 0.02 -5.42 -18.29
C SER A 124 -1.25 -5.62 -19.11
N THR A 125 -1.25 -6.67 -19.94
CA THR A 125 -2.42 -7.08 -20.73
C THR A 125 -3.44 -7.87 -19.91
N ALA A 126 -3.10 -8.22 -18.66
CA ALA A 126 -3.93 -9.02 -17.79
C ALA A 126 -5.32 -8.40 -17.51
N THR A 127 -6.34 -9.22 -17.62
CA THR A 127 -7.74 -8.82 -17.41
C THR A 127 -8.49 -9.82 -16.54
N GLY A 128 -9.63 -9.38 -15.99
CA GLY A 128 -10.54 -10.26 -15.24
C GLY A 128 -9.86 -10.95 -14.06
N VAL A 129 -10.13 -12.25 -13.90
CA VAL A 129 -9.66 -13.06 -12.77
C VAL A 129 -8.14 -13.15 -12.70
N VAL A 130 -7.43 -13.13 -13.83
CA VAL A 130 -5.97 -13.20 -13.87
C VAL A 130 -5.38 -11.93 -13.26
N LYS A 131 -5.86 -10.75 -13.67
CA LYS A 131 -5.42 -9.46 -13.12
C LYS A 131 -5.66 -9.40 -11.61
N GLU A 132 -6.83 -9.81 -11.15
CA GLU A 132 -7.20 -9.83 -9.76
C GLU A 132 -6.29 -10.76 -8.95
N ALA A 133 -6.04 -11.96 -9.43
CA ALA A 133 -5.13 -12.92 -8.81
C ALA A 133 -3.69 -12.38 -8.72
N MET A 134 -3.20 -11.69 -9.76
CA MET A 134 -1.89 -11.03 -9.75
C MET A 134 -1.82 -9.90 -8.72
N VAL A 135 -2.88 -9.12 -8.55
CA VAL A 135 -2.95 -8.05 -7.52
C VAL A 135 -2.83 -8.66 -6.12
N TYR A 136 -3.58 -9.72 -5.81
CA TYR A 136 -3.47 -10.41 -4.53
C TYR A 136 -2.08 -11.03 -4.35
N ALA A 137 -1.54 -11.65 -5.39
CA ALA A 137 -0.20 -12.23 -5.35
C ALA A 137 0.90 -11.17 -5.12
N ASN A 138 0.75 -9.98 -5.70
CA ASN A 138 1.64 -8.85 -5.46
C ASN A 138 1.64 -8.45 -3.98
N VAL A 139 0.46 -8.26 -3.37
CA VAL A 139 0.35 -7.88 -1.96
C VAL A 139 0.97 -8.94 -1.04
N ILE A 140 0.60 -10.21 -1.25
CA ILE A 140 1.10 -11.33 -0.45
C ILE A 140 2.62 -11.49 -0.62
N GLY A 141 3.12 -11.43 -1.86
CA GLY A 141 4.54 -11.54 -2.17
C GLY A 141 5.35 -10.42 -1.51
N CYS A 142 4.90 -9.19 -1.64
CA CYS A 142 5.54 -8.04 -1.01
C CYS A 142 5.61 -8.14 0.52
N ASP A 143 4.61 -8.73 1.14
CA ASP A 143 4.56 -8.88 2.60
C ASP A 143 5.44 -10.04 3.10
N LEU A 144 5.62 -11.07 2.30
CA LEU A 144 6.47 -12.21 2.61
C LEU A 144 7.96 -11.92 2.38
N GLY A 145 8.30 -11.14 1.35
CA GLY A 145 9.69 -10.88 0.95
C GLY A 145 10.60 -10.41 2.09
N PRO A 146 10.27 -9.33 2.84
CA PRO A 146 11.11 -8.83 3.92
C PRO A 146 11.24 -9.76 5.13
N LYS A 147 10.41 -10.80 5.20
CA LYS A 147 10.48 -11.79 6.29
C LYS A 147 11.43 -12.93 6.01
N ILE A 148 11.90 -13.05 4.77
CA ILE A 148 12.84 -14.09 4.33
C ILE A 148 14.29 -13.62 4.52
N THR A 149 14.51 -12.32 4.47
CA THR A 149 15.83 -11.70 4.71
C THR A 149 15.86 -11.14 6.14
N PRO A 150 16.86 -11.48 6.96
CA PRO A 150 17.02 -10.95 8.32
C PRO A 150 17.33 -9.46 8.34
#